data_58333fdb1971c10124c3097fbaff3abf
#
_entry.id   58333fdb1971c10124c3097fbaff3abf
#
_cell.length_a   1.000
_cell.length_b   1.000
_cell.length_c   1.000
_cell.angle_alpha   90.00
_cell.angle_beta   90.00
_cell.angle_gamma   90.00
#
_symmetry.space_group_name_H-M   'P 1'
#
loop_
_entity.id
_entity.type
_entity.pdbx_description
1 polymer ?
#
loop_
_entity_poly.entity_id
_entity_poly.type
_entity_poly.pdbx_seq_one_letter_code
_entity_poly.pdbx_strand_id
1 'polypeptide(L)'
;MSNRSAVDGEYDRSFRTGINYRPNEQWKIEFDLFTNKEFDTDQFITSIDDELAINTFYKRYIFADITNDSKGFSFEANRIASPQLSFQFFLKPEISKYEYQDLKEFLEPKKYNFNYFSEDQIVHVDDETIEIDPDRDGMAPSFQLSSDYIKGFNFLSLRSNFIIKWEFRPGSAMFLVWQQQRDHFEVTESNMELSSGIDKLIKSNATSTVLLKVALSLIHI
;
A
#
# COMPACT_ATOMS: atom_id res chain seq x y z
N MET A 1 -5.02 17.03 -10.22
CA MET A 1 -4.93 15.82 -11.02
C MET A 1 -3.51 15.74 -11.55
N SER A 2 -2.73 14.76 -11.14
CA SER A 2 -1.38 14.54 -11.69
C SER A 2 -1.41 13.28 -12.54
N ASN A 3 -0.72 13.30 -13.67
CA ASN A 3 -0.55 12.16 -14.55
C ASN A 3 0.92 12.09 -14.95
N ARG A 4 1.59 10.99 -14.62
CA ARG A 4 2.91 10.65 -15.14
C ARG A 4 2.77 9.41 -16.01
N SER A 5 3.33 9.43 -17.20
CA SER A 5 3.51 8.24 -18.02
C SER A 5 5.00 8.03 -18.22
N ALA A 6 5.48 6.82 -18.01
CA ALA A 6 6.84 6.41 -18.30
C ALA A 6 6.95 5.85 -19.73
N VAL A 7 8.17 5.47 -20.13
CA VAL A 7 8.53 5.16 -21.52
C VAL A 7 7.84 3.92 -22.08
N ASP A 8 7.32 3.01 -21.23
CA ASP A 8 6.80 1.70 -21.64
C ASP A 8 5.33 1.44 -21.26
N GLY A 9 4.50 2.48 -21.26
CA GLY A 9 3.08 2.34 -20.94
C GLY A 9 2.75 2.45 -19.43
N GLU A 10 3.75 2.53 -18.59
CA GLU A 10 3.60 2.79 -17.16
C GLU A 10 2.90 4.12 -16.90
N TYR A 11 2.08 4.16 -15.89
CA TYR A 11 1.41 5.40 -15.49
C TYR A 11 1.15 5.46 -13.98
N ASP A 12 1.16 6.67 -13.47
CA ASP A 12 0.66 7.03 -12.15
C ASP A 12 -0.36 8.16 -12.32
N ARG A 13 -1.61 7.89 -11.92
CA ARG A 13 -2.72 8.83 -12.00
C ARG A 13 -3.33 9.01 -10.63
N SER A 14 -3.24 10.21 -10.08
CA SER A 14 -3.82 10.53 -8.80
C SER A 14 -4.86 11.64 -8.91
N PHE A 15 -5.91 11.49 -8.12
CA PHE A 15 -6.91 12.53 -7.91
C PHE A 15 -7.09 12.74 -6.41
N ARG A 16 -7.10 14.00 -5.99
CA ARG A 16 -7.40 14.40 -4.61
C ARG A 16 -8.33 15.61 -4.65
N THR A 17 -9.32 15.60 -3.78
CA THR A 17 -10.21 16.72 -3.53
C THR A 17 -10.54 16.79 -2.04
N GLY A 18 -10.73 17.99 -1.52
CA GLY A 18 -10.95 18.14 -0.09
C GLY A 18 -11.61 19.44 0.28
N ILE A 19 -12.00 19.52 1.54
CA ILE A 19 -12.65 20.66 2.18
C ILE A 19 -11.85 21.02 3.41
N ASN A 20 -11.54 22.32 3.51
CA ASN A 20 -10.97 22.94 4.72
C ASN A 20 -12.04 23.84 5.32
N TYR A 21 -12.48 23.52 6.53
CA TYR A 21 -13.55 24.22 7.22
C TYR A 21 -13.05 24.79 8.55
N ARG A 22 -13.21 26.10 8.74
CA ARG A 22 -12.85 26.83 9.96
C ARG A 22 -14.08 27.56 10.48
N PRO A 23 -14.91 26.92 11.32
CA PRO A 23 -16.12 27.54 11.86
C PRO A 23 -15.81 28.73 12.75
N ASN A 24 -14.63 28.78 13.38
CA ASN A 24 -14.11 29.87 14.19
C ASN A 24 -12.58 29.73 14.33
N GLU A 25 -11.94 30.64 15.08
CA GLU A 25 -10.49 30.63 15.29
C GLU A 25 -9.97 29.43 16.10
N GLN A 26 -10.86 28.74 16.83
CA GLN A 26 -10.49 27.58 17.67
C GLN A 26 -10.55 26.26 16.93
N TRP A 27 -11.20 26.17 15.77
CA TRP A 27 -11.39 24.94 15.03
C TRP A 27 -10.83 25.02 13.62
N LYS A 28 -10.10 23.98 13.23
CA LYS A 28 -9.73 23.68 11.85
C LYS A 28 -10.09 22.22 11.57
N ILE A 29 -10.91 21.99 10.56
CA ILE A 29 -11.34 20.66 10.13
C ILE A 29 -10.97 20.52 8.65
N GLU A 30 -10.28 19.44 8.30
CA GLU A 30 -9.89 19.10 6.94
C GLU A 30 -10.39 17.72 6.61
N PHE A 31 -10.98 17.58 5.44
CA PHE A 31 -11.43 16.31 4.90
C PHE A 31 -11.00 16.22 3.45
N ASP A 32 -10.22 15.20 3.10
CA ASP A 32 -9.77 14.94 1.74
C ASP A 32 -10.19 13.54 1.29
N LEU A 33 -10.67 13.44 0.08
CA LEU A 33 -10.85 12.19 -0.66
C LEU A 33 -9.70 12.03 -1.64
N PHE A 34 -9.19 10.81 -1.78
CA PHE A 34 -8.14 10.53 -2.76
C PHE A 34 -8.35 9.18 -3.43
N THR A 35 -7.90 9.09 -4.66
CA THR A 35 -7.72 7.85 -5.40
C THR A 35 -6.41 7.93 -6.17
N ASN A 36 -5.72 6.79 -6.28
CA ASN A 36 -4.52 6.63 -7.07
C ASN A 36 -4.62 5.35 -7.89
N LYS A 37 -4.24 5.42 -9.16
CA LYS A 37 -4.11 4.27 -10.03
C LYS A 37 -2.74 4.27 -10.66
N GLU A 38 -1.97 3.22 -10.40
CA GLU A 38 -0.60 3.02 -10.87
C GLU A 38 -0.54 1.72 -11.67
N PHE A 39 0.24 1.73 -12.72
CA PHE A 39 0.56 0.57 -13.53
C PHE A 39 2.06 0.54 -13.74
N ASP A 40 2.68 -0.59 -13.41
CA ASP A 40 4.11 -0.86 -13.53
C ASP A 40 4.29 -2.17 -14.29
N THR A 41 5.19 -2.17 -15.28
CA THR A 41 5.46 -3.31 -16.14
C THR A 41 6.58 -4.21 -15.65
N ASP A 42 7.26 -3.86 -14.54
CA ASP A 42 8.51 -4.49 -14.14
C ASP A 42 8.51 -5.05 -12.71
N GLN A 43 7.33 -5.41 -12.20
CA GLN A 43 7.25 -5.98 -10.87
C GLN A 43 7.98 -7.32 -10.82
N PHE A 44 9.11 -7.36 -10.10
CA PHE A 44 9.82 -8.60 -9.80
C PHE A 44 8.98 -9.49 -8.88
N ILE A 45 8.81 -10.75 -9.27
CA ILE A 45 8.05 -11.76 -8.51
C ILE A 45 9.02 -12.67 -7.75
N THR A 46 9.85 -13.40 -8.46
CA THR A 46 10.76 -14.39 -7.87
C THR A 46 11.89 -14.76 -8.82
N SER A 47 12.86 -15.52 -8.31
CA SER A 47 13.85 -16.20 -9.14
C SER A 47 13.89 -17.69 -8.81
N ILE A 48 14.03 -18.52 -9.84
CA ILE A 48 14.01 -19.97 -9.77
C ILE A 48 15.31 -20.48 -10.37
N ASP A 49 15.97 -21.42 -9.69
CA ASP A 49 17.17 -22.07 -10.21
C ASP A 49 16.78 -23.02 -11.35
N ASP A 50 17.43 -22.88 -12.51
CA ASP A 50 17.21 -23.70 -13.69
C ASP A 50 18.50 -23.87 -14.49
N GLU A 51 18.98 -25.09 -14.60
CA GLU A 51 20.23 -25.43 -15.31
C GLU A 51 20.18 -25.07 -16.80
N LEU A 52 18.99 -24.93 -17.39
CA LEU A 52 18.80 -24.55 -18.79
C LEU A 52 18.83 -23.03 -19.00
N ALA A 53 18.68 -22.25 -17.95
CA ALA A 53 18.71 -20.77 -18.02
C ALA A 53 20.15 -20.22 -18.09
N ILE A 54 20.92 -20.69 -19.08
CA ILE A 54 22.36 -20.35 -19.23
C ILE A 54 22.57 -18.85 -19.40
N ASN A 55 21.71 -18.19 -20.16
CA ASN A 55 21.83 -16.75 -20.47
C ASN A 55 21.64 -15.84 -19.26
N THR A 56 20.94 -16.33 -18.24
CA THR A 56 20.61 -15.61 -17.01
C THR A 56 21.27 -16.24 -15.77
N PHE A 57 22.45 -16.85 -15.97
CA PHE A 57 23.29 -17.43 -14.91
C PHE A 57 22.58 -18.55 -14.12
N TYR A 58 21.89 -19.43 -14.84
CA TYR A 58 21.18 -20.58 -14.28
C TYR A 58 20.01 -20.19 -13.37
N LYS A 59 19.39 -19.03 -13.62
CA LYS A 59 18.20 -18.57 -12.90
C LYS A 59 17.17 -18.02 -13.88
N ARG A 60 15.93 -18.43 -13.69
CA ARG A 60 14.78 -17.74 -14.29
C ARG A 60 14.37 -16.60 -13.38
N TYR A 61 14.30 -15.39 -13.91
CA TYR A 61 13.81 -14.22 -13.21
C TYR A 61 12.41 -13.89 -13.71
N ILE A 62 11.43 -14.10 -12.83
CA ILE A 62 10.02 -13.94 -13.14
C ILE A 62 9.54 -12.56 -12.72
N PHE A 63 8.87 -11.90 -13.64
CA PHE A 63 8.25 -10.59 -13.49
C PHE A 63 6.78 -10.65 -13.86
N ALA A 64 6.02 -9.63 -13.51
CA ALA A 64 4.66 -9.42 -13.96
C ALA A 64 4.39 -7.93 -14.13
N ASP A 65 3.40 -7.60 -14.90
CA ASP A 65 2.79 -6.29 -14.84
C ASP A 65 1.92 -6.21 -13.58
N ILE A 66 1.90 -5.05 -12.92
CA ILE A 66 1.09 -4.85 -11.71
C ILE A 66 0.27 -3.57 -11.83
N THR A 67 -1.01 -3.69 -11.51
CA THR A 67 -1.89 -2.53 -11.32
C THR A 67 -2.15 -2.35 -9.82
N ASN A 68 -1.97 -1.14 -9.32
CA ASN A 68 -2.38 -0.73 -7.99
C ASN A 68 -3.51 0.31 -8.10
N ASP A 69 -4.68 -0.02 -7.57
CA ASP A 69 -5.84 0.89 -7.47
C ASP A 69 -6.11 1.18 -6.00
N SER A 70 -5.74 2.38 -5.54
CA SER A 70 -5.87 2.82 -4.16
C SER A 70 -6.94 3.89 -4.02
N LYS A 71 -7.73 3.81 -2.95
CA LYS A 71 -8.74 4.81 -2.61
C LYS A 71 -8.89 4.95 -1.10
N GLY A 72 -9.23 6.14 -0.66
CA GLY A 72 -9.40 6.42 0.75
C GLY A 72 -9.81 7.86 1.02
N PHE A 73 -9.80 8.18 2.30
CA PHE A 73 -9.97 9.57 2.74
C PHE A 73 -9.02 9.87 3.90
N SER A 74 -8.79 11.17 4.14
CA SER A 74 -8.18 11.64 5.37
C SER A 74 -9.10 12.64 6.05
N PHE A 75 -9.16 12.54 7.37
CA PHE A 75 -9.89 13.47 8.22
C PHE A 75 -8.92 14.01 9.28
N GLU A 76 -8.83 15.32 9.39
CA GLU A 76 -8.05 16.00 10.42
C GLU A 76 -8.93 17.02 11.13
N ALA A 77 -8.89 17.02 12.46
CA ALA A 77 -9.57 18.00 13.29
C ALA A 77 -8.60 18.57 14.33
N ASN A 78 -8.41 19.86 14.31
CA ASN A 78 -7.58 20.60 15.26
C ASN A 78 -8.47 21.54 16.06
N ARG A 79 -8.32 21.50 17.40
CA ARG A 79 -9.05 22.36 18.33
C ARG A 79 -8.11 23.05 19.31
N ILE A 80 -8.20 24.36 19.40
CA ILE A 80 -7.59 25.17 20.46
C ILE A 80 -8.66 25.42 21.51
N ALA A 81 -8.64 24.67 22.62
CA ALA A 81 -9.63 24.81 23.68
C ALA A 81 -9.33 26.03 24.59
N SER A 82 -8.03 26.34 24.75
CA SER A 82 -7.54 27.56 25.42
C SER A 82 -6.14 27.90 24.86
N PRO A 83 -5.55 29.07 25.18
CA PRO A 83 -4.17 29.36 24.81
C PRO A 83 -3.16 28.30 25.25
N GLN A 84 -3.50 27.53 26.30
CA GLN A 84 -2.63 26.51 26.88
C GLN A 84 -3.00 25.08 26.47
N LEU A 85 -4.19 24.83 25.88
CA LEU A 85 -4.69 23.48 25.62
C LEU A 85 -5.17 23.32 24.20
N SER A 86 -4.57 22.39 23.48
CA SER A 86 -4.99 22.01 22.12
C SER A 86 -5.11 20.50 21.94
N PHE A 87 -5.98 20.14 21.01
CA PHE A 87 -6.24 18.75 20.60
C PHE A 87 -6.05 18.66 19.10
N GLN A 88 -5.48 17.55 18.65
CA GLN A 88 -5.37 17.18 17.24
C GLN A 88 -5.83 15.75 17.05
N PHE A 89 -6.67 15.51 16.07
CA PHE A 89 -7.12 14.18 15.68
C PHE A 89 -6.89 13.99 14.19
N PHE A 90 -6.37 12.84 13.82
CA PHE A 90 -6.15 12.42 12.44
C PHE A 90 -6.66 11.00 12.24
N LEU A 91 -7.30 10.76 11.10
CA LEU A 91 -7.80 9.45 10.67
C LEU A 91 -7.60 9.30 9.17
N LYS A 92 -7.00 8.20 8.73
CA LYS A 92 -6.80 7.88 7.30
C LYS A 92 -7.03 6.40 7.05
N PRO A 93 -8.22 5.97 6.62
CA PRO A 93 -8.43 4.66 6.02
C PRO A 93 -8.05 4.68 4.54
N GLU A 94 -7.47 3.58 4.08
CA GLU A 94 -7.06 3.38 2.70
C GLU A 94 -7.24 1.91 2.31
N ILE A 95 -7.72 1.68 1.10
CA ILE A 95 -7.79 0.37 0.46
C ILE A 95 -6.99 0.45 -0.81
N SER A 96 -6.09 -0.52 -0.99
CA SER A 96 -5.29 -0.70 -2.20
C SER A 96 -5.54 -2.09 -2.76
N LYS A 97 -5.95 -2.17 -4.01
CA LYS A 97 -6.08 -3.42 -4.77
C LYS A 97 -4.86 -3.55 -5.67
N TYR A 98 -4.23 -4.71 -5.62
CA TYR A 98 -3.12 -5.07 -6.49
C TYR A 98 -3.57 -6.22 -7.38
N GLU A 99 -3.35 -6.09 -8.68
CA GLU A 99 -3.65 -7.10 -9.70
C GLU A 99 -2.41 -7.34 -10.53
N TYR A 100 -2.01 -8.61 -10.60
CA TYR A 100 -0.92 -9.06 -11.47
C TYR A 100 -1.47 -9.43 -12.83
N GLN A 101 -0.74 -9.09 -13.87
CA GLN A 101 -1.06 -9.41 -15.27
C GLN A 101 0.24 -9.75 -16.00
N ASP A 102 0.12 -10.42 -17.14
CA ASP A 102 1.22 -10.65 -18.07
C ASP A 102 2.51 -11.14 -17.41
N LEU A 103 2.42 -12.31 -16.75
CA LEU A 103 3.60 -13.00 -16.22
C LEU A 103 4.63 -13.20 -17.33
N LYS A 104 5.89 -12.92 -17.01
CA LYS A 104 6.98 -12.94 -17.97
C LYS A 104 8.31 -13.31 -17.32
N GLU A 105 9.22 -13.84 -18.12
CA GLU A 105 10.58 -14.09 -17.70
C GLU A 105 11.59 -13.20 -18.43
N PHE A 106 12.66 -12.84 -17.75
CA PHE A 106 13.74 -12.06 -18.30
C PHE A 106 14.68 -12.96 -19.12
N LEU A 107 14.90 -12.63 -20.39
CA LEU A 107 15.64 -13.51 -21.32
C LEU A 107 17.16 -13.32 -21.29
N GLU A 108 17.64 -12.08 -21.14
CA GLU A 108 19.06 -11.78 -21.25
C GLU A 108 19.49 -10.61 -20.33
N PRO A 109 20.63 -10.71 -19.63
CA PRO A 109 21.18 -9.58 -18.88
C PRO A 109 21.46 -8.37 -19.78
N LYS A 110 21.24 -7.18 -19.26
CA LYS A 110 21.51 -5.89 -19.94
C LYS A 110 20.65 -5.58 -21.18
N LYS A 111 19.68 -6.43 -21.49
CA LYS A 111 18.66 -6.13 -22.51
C LYS A 111 17.30 -6.18 -21.86
N TYR A 112 16.52 -5.15 -22.06
CA TYR A 112 15.12 -5.09 -21.61
C TYR A 112 14.27 -5.94 -22.55
N ASN A 113 14.33 -7.27 -22.39
CA ASN A 113 13.69 -8.25 -23.25
C ASN A 113 13.08 -9.37 -22.42
N PHE A 114 11.76 -9.54 -22.54
CA PHE A 114 10.98 -10.50 -21.79
C PHE A 114 10.30 -11.52 -22.70
N ASN A 115 10.17 -12.73 -22.22
CA ASN A 115 9.29 -13.75 -22.76
C ASN A 115 8.00 -13.76 -21.94
N TYR A 116 6.88 -13.45 -22.56
CA TYR A 116 5.56 -13.42 -21.91
C TYR A 116 4.95 -14.81 -21.94
N PHE A 117 4.45 -15.28 -20.79
CA PHE A 117 3.74 -16.54 -20.70
C PHE A 117 2.28 -16.35 -21.11
N SER A 118 1.81 -17.15 -22.04
CA SER A 118 0.41 -17.16 -22.45
C SER A 118 -0.42 -18.07 -21.52
N GLU A 119 -1.73 -17.89 -21.51
CA GLU A 119 -2.64 -18.67 -20.63
C GLU A 119 -2.51 -20.17 -20.82
N ASP A 120 -2.18 -20.66 -22.02
CA ASP A 120 -1.99 -22.08 -22.33
C ASP A 120 -0.66 -22.65 -21.82
N GLN A 121 0.26 -21.80 -21.37
CA GLN A 121 1.50 -22.19 -20.70
C GLN A 121 1.36 -22.23 -19.17
N ILE A 122 0.24 -21.75 -18.63
CA ILE A 122 -0.02 -21.68 -17.20
C ILE A 122 -1.06 -22.72 -16.84
N VAL A 123 -0.68 -23.71 -16.04
CA VAL A 123 -1.55 -24.78 -15.58
C VAL A 123 -1.80 -24.66 -14.08
N HIS A 124 -3.06 -24.63 -13.67
CA HIS A 124 -3.41 -24.70 -12.26
C HIS A 124 -3.27 -26.14 -11.76
N VAL A 125 -2.33 -26.35 -10.84
CA VAL A 125 -2.11 -27.66 -10.20
C VAL A 125 -3.09 -27.86 -9.06
N ASP A 126 -3.26 -26.82 -8.23
CA ASP A 126 -4.21 -26.75 -7.14
C ASP A 126 -4.58 -25.28 -6.84
N ASP A 127 -5.31 -25.02 -5.74
CA ASP A 127 -5.74 -23.67 -5.35
C ASP A 127 -4.58 -22.74 -4.98
N GLU A 128 -3.41 -23.28 -4.63
CA GLU A 128 -2.26 -22.51 -4.14
C GLU A 128 -1.09 -22.49 -5.14
N THR A 129 -1.11 -23.36 -6.16
CA THR A 129 0.03 -23.62 -7.03
C THR A 129 -0.35 -23.56 -8.49
N ILE A 130 0.45 -22.84 -9.26
CA ILE A 130 0.46 -22.88 -10.73
C ILE A 130 1.77 -23.47 -11.22
N GLU A 131 1.72 -24.16 -12.33
CA GLU A 131 2.86 -24.69 -13.08
C GLU A 131 2.96 -23.96 -14.41
N ILE A 132 4.19 -23.57 -14.78
CA ILE A 132 4.46 -22.90 -16.05
C ILE A 132 5.33 -23.81 -16.91
N ASP A 133 4.85 -24.11 -18.11
CA ASP A 133 5.53 -24.86 -19.15
C ASP A 133 5.95 -23.90 -20.28
N PRO A 134 7.20 -23.39 -20.26
CA PRO A 134 7.62 -22.33 -21.17
C PRO A 134 7.67 -22.73 -22.64
N ASP A 135 7.92 -24.00 -22.97
CA ASP A 135 8.08 -24.49 -24.34
C ASP A 135 6.90 -25.33 -24.85
N ARG A 136 5.94 -25.66 -24.00
CA ARG A 136 4.70 -26.38 -24.30
C ARG A 136 4.92 -27.83 -24.77
N ASP A 137 6.03 -28.40 -24.49
CA ASP A 137 6.30 -29.78 -24.92
C ASP A 137 5.79 -30.84 -23.94
N GLY A 138 5.31 -30.42 -22.76
CA GLY A 138 4.81 -31.26 -21.68
C GLY A 138 5.88 -32.15 -21.03
N MET A 139 7.12 -31.97 -21.43
CA MET A 139 8.29 -32.72 -20.92
C MET A 139 9.41 -31.83 -20.44
N ALA A 140 9.36 -30.51 -20.71
CA ALA A 140 10.34 -29.52 -20.26
C ALA A 140 10.37 -29.45 -18.72
N PRO A 141 11.46 -28.97 -18.13
CA PRO A 141 11.47 -28.65 -16.74
C PRO A 141 10.47 -27.49 -16.48
N SER A 142 9.23 -27.86 -16.17
CA SER A 142 8.21 -26.95 -15.68
C SER A 142 8.63 -26.43 -14.31
N PHE A 143 8.27 -25.21 -14.01
CA PHE A 143 8.50 -24.66 -12.71
C PHE A 143 7.18 -24.24 -12.07
N GLN A 144 7.15 -24.28 -10.74
CA GLN A 144 5.95 -23.97 -9.96
C GLN A 144 6.07 -22.60 -9.30
N LEU A 145 4.94 -21.90 -9.25
CA LEU A 145 4.77 -20.63 -8.54
C LEU A 145 3.52 -20.68 -7.67
N SER A 146 3.47 -19.82 -6.65
CA SER A 146 2.22 -19.61 -5.93
C SER A 146 1.17 -18.96 -6.84
N SER A 147 -0.05 -19.48 -6.79
CA SER A 147 -1.20 -18.91 -7.52
C SER A 147 -1.53 -17.47 -7.07
N ASP A 148 -1.02 -17.03 -5.91
CA ASP A 148 -1.17 -15.67 -5.42
C ASP A 148 -0.58 -14.63 -6.38
N TYR A 149 0.42 -15.02 -7.19
CA TYR A 149 1.02 -14.15 -8.21
C TYR A 149 0.14 -13.89 -9.44
N ILE A 150 -1.00 -14.56 -9.54
CA ILE A 150 -1.98 -14.31 -10.61
C ILE A 150 -3.33 -13.85 -10.06
N LYS A 151 -3.62 -14.11 -8.79
CA LYS A 151 -4.89 -13.70 -8.15
C LYS A 151 -4.93 -12.23 -7.72
N GLY A 152 -3.76 -11.66 -7.43
CA GLY A 152 -3.70 -10.34 -6.80
C GLY A 152 -4.15 -10.32 -5.34
N PHE A 153 -4.20 -9.13 -4.74
CA PHE A 153 -4.57 -8.99 -3.33
C PHE A 153 -5.12 -7.60 -3.00
N ASN A 154 -5.89 -7.53 -1.92
CA ASN A 154 -6.29 -6.28 -1.29
C ASN A 154 -5.45 -6.02 -0.04
N PHE A 155 -4.92 -4.81 0.09
CA PHE A 155 -4.29 -4.31 1.28
C PHE A 155 -5.11 -3.15 1.84
N LEU A 156 -5.53 -3.28 3.10
CA LEU A 156 -6.31 -2.28 3.79
C LEU A 156 -5.48 -1.72 4.95
N SER A 157 -5.49 -0.41 5.12
CA SER A 157 -4.83 0.23 6.25
C SER A 157 -5.71 1.30 6.88
N LEU A 158 -5.64 1.40 8.21
CA LEU A 158 -6.25 2.48 8.98
C LEU A 158 -5.18 3.07 9.90
N ARG A 159 -4.90 4.34 9.72
CA ARG A 159 -4.01 5.09 10.60
C ARG A 159 -4.79 6.15 11.33
N SER A 160 -4.67 6.18 12.64
CA SER A 160 -5.25 7.21 13.47
C SER A 160 -4.26 7.74 14.50
N ASN A 161 -4.40 9.02 14.80
CA ASN A 161 -3.51 9.72 15.73
C ASN A 161 -4.33 10.73 16.52
N PHE A 162 -4.11 10.76 17.83
CA PHE A 162 -4.71 11.75 18.72
C PHE A 162 -3.64 12.38 19.60
N ILE A 163 -3.56 13.70 19.60
CA ILE A 163 -2.55 14.46 20.33
C ILE A 163 -3.24 15.45 21.23
N ILE A 164 -2.85 15.45 22.51
CA ILE A 164 -3.17 16.51 23.46
C ILE A 164 -1.88 17.25 23.78
N LYS A 165 -1.89 18.56 23.57
CA LYS A 165 -0.82 19.46 24.03
C LYS A 165 -1.37 20.35 25.12
N TRP A 166 -0.74 20.31 26.29
CA TRP A 166 -1.09 21.16 27.42
C TRP A 166 0.14 21.89 27.96
N GLU A 167 0.12 23.22 27.85
CA GLU A 167 1.10 24.10 28.46
C GLU A 167 0.64 24.44 29.88
N PHE A 168 1.12 23.71 30.88
CA PHE A 168 0.70 23.83 32.27
C PHE A 168 1.40 24.98 33.02
N ARG A 169 2.52 25.51 32.44
CA ARG A 169 3.23 26.72 32.87
C ARG A 169 3.87 27.37 31.64
N PRO A 170 4.14 28.69 31.63
CA PRO A 170 4.85 29.33 30.53
C PRO A 170 6.17 28.60 30.20
N GLY A 171 6.29 28.16 28.95
CA GLY A 171 7.44 27.40 28.45
C GLY A 171 7.53 25.94 28.92
N SER A 172 6.56 25.42 29.69
CA SER A 172 6.52 24.02 30.14
C SER A 172 5.27 23.35 29.62
N ALA A 173 5.42 22.30 28.82
CA ALA A 173 4.32 21.62 28.14
C ALA A 173 4.37 20.11 28.30
N MET A 174 3.19 19.51 28.33
CA MET A 174 2.96 18.07 28.27
C MET A 174 2.29 17.71 26.94
N PHE A 175 2.75 16.62 26.33
CA PHE A 175 2.15 16.05 25.16
C PHE A 175 1.75 14.60 25.46
N LEU A 176 0.47 14.29 25.26
CA LEU A 176 -0.01 12.94 25.22
C LEU A 176 -0.33 12.59 23.76
N VAL A 177 0.32 11.58 23.24
CA VAL A 177 0.12 11.10 21.86
C VAL A 177 -0.38 9.67 21.93
N TRP A 178 -1.52 9.40 21.31
CA TRP A 178 -2.01 8.07 21.04
C TRP A 178 -2.04 7.84 19.53
N GLN A 179 -1.39 6.78 19.10
CA GLN A 179 -1.37 6.34 17.70
C GLN A 179 -1.95 4.95 17.61
N GLN A 180 -2.75 4.70 16.59
CA GLN A 180 -3.26 3.38 16.27
C GLN A 180 -3.08 3.10 14.79
N GLN A 181 -2.59 1.91 14.49
CA GLN A 181 -2.50 1.35 13.16
C GLN A 181 -3.25 0.02 13.12
N ARG A 182 -4.01 -0.19 12.05
CA ARG A 182 -4.65 -1.45 11.72
C ARG A 182 -4.38 -1.75 10.26
N ASP A 183 -4.01 -2.99 9.98
CA ASP A 183 -3.76 -3.46 8.63
C ASP A 183 -4.53 -4.78 8.42
N HIS A 184 -4.97 -5.01 7.19
CA HIS A 184 -5.58 -6.26 6.78
C HIS A 184 -5.14 -6.58 5.35
N PHE A 185 -4.71 -7.82 5.15
CA PHE A 185 -4.29 -8.35 3.86
C PHE A 185 -5.20 -9.50 3.46
N GLU A 186 -5.62 -9.53 2.20
CA GLU A 186 -6.51 -10.56 1.67
C GLU A 186 -6.17 -10.84 0.22
N VAL A 187 -5.78 -12.09 -0.08
CA VAL A 187 -5.62 -12.56 -1.46
C VAL A 187 -7.00 -12.75 -2.06
N THR A 188 -7.30 -12.04 -3.15
CA THR A 188 -8.61 -12.08 -3.80
C THR A 188 -8.60 -11.33 -5.12
N GLU A 189 -9.34 -11.82 -6.08
CA GLU A 189 -9.63 -11.14 -7.35
C GLU A 189 -10.79 -10.11 -7.21
N SER A 190 -11.51 -10.15 -6.10
CA SER A 190 -12.71 -9.34 -5.91
C SER A 190 -12.39 -7.89 -5.60
N ASN A 191 -13.15 -6.98 -6.21
CA ASN A 191 -13.14 -5.58 -5.82
C ASN A 191 -13.76 -5.40 -4.44
N MET A 192 -13.05 -4.69 -3.56
CA MET A 192 -13.58 -4.35 -2.24
C MET A 192 -14.11 -2.92 -2.24
N GLU A 193 -15.34 -2.75 -1.73
CA GLU A 193 -15.88 -1.43 -1.46
C GLU A 193 -15.26 -0.82 -0.20
N LEU A 194 -15.11 0.50 -0.17
CA LEU A 194 -14.51 1.21 0.97
C LEU A 194 -15.28 0.95 2.29
N SER A 195 -16.61 0.86 2.23
CA SER A 195 -17.45 0.59 3.40
C SER A 195 -17.16 -0.77 4.03
N SER A 196 -17.15 -1.84 3.21
CA SER A 196 -16.85 -3.21 3.67
C SER A 196 -15.39 -3.35 4.13
N GLY A 197 -14.47 -2.63 3.49
CA GLY A 197 -13.07 -2.57 3.88
C GLY A 197 -12.88 -1.93 5.26
N ILE A 198 -13.58 -0.84 5.56
CA ILE A 198 -13.54 -0.20 6.88
C ILE A 198 -14.06 -1.15 7.97
N ASP A 199 -15.13 -1.90 7.72
CA ASP A 199 -15.64 -2.89 8.66
C ASP A 199 -14.61 -4.01 8.98
N LYS A 200 -13.88 -4.48 7.95
CA LYS A 200 -12.77 -5.44 8.15
C LYS A 200 -11.64 -4.83 8.96
N LEU A 201 -11.26 -3.59 8.69
CA LEU A 201 -10.22 -2.87 9.43
C LEU A 201 -10.59 -2.66 10.91
N ILE A 202 -11.85 -2.32 11.21
CA ILE A 202 -12.29 -2.15 12.59
C ILE A 202 -12.18 -3.46 13.38
N LYS A 203 -12.40 -4.59 12.71
CA LYS A 203 -12.31 -5.94 13.31
C LYS A 203 -10.87 -6.50 13.34
N SER A 204 -9.94 -5.93 12.56
CA SER A 204 -8.55 -6.38 12.51
C SER A 204 -7.79 -6.02 13.80
N ASN A 205 -6.70 -6.73 14.04
CA ASN A 205 -5.82 -6.43 15.18
C ASN A 205 -5.25 -5.03 15.08
N ALA A 206 -5.28 -4.30 16.21
CA ALA A 206 -4.74 -2.95 16.30
C ALA A 206 -3.38 -2.94 16.97
N THR A 207 -2.42 -2.29 16.36
CA THR A 207 -1.20 -1.86 17.06
C THR A 207 -1.42 -0.46 17.59
N SER A 208 -1.36 -0.30 18.93
CA SER A 208 -1.57 0.97 19.61
C SER A 208 -0.32 1.39 20.36
N THR A 209 0.08 2.65 20.20
CA THR A 209 1.20 3.26 20.89
C THR A 209 0.72 4.48 21.64
N VAL A 210 1.09 4.58 22.93
CA VAL A 210 0.85 5.77 23.74
C VAL A 210 2.18 6.36 24.17
N LEU A 211 2.39 7.64 23.89
CA LEU A 211 3.60 8.38 24.26
C LEU A 211 3.21 9.57 25.14
N LEU A 212 3.89 9.71 26.27
CA LEU A 212 3.83 10.90 27.12
C LEU A 212 5.19 11.61 27.07
N LYS A 213 5.19 12.88 26.63
CA LYS A 213 6.37 13.74 26.62
C LYS A 213 6.11 14.96 27.53
N VAL A 214 7.05 15.23 28.41
CA VAL A 214 7.04 16.43 29.26
C VAL A 214 8.27 17.27 28.93
N ALA A 215 8.06 18.52 28.53
CA ALA A 215 9.09 19.52 28.31
C ALA A 215 9.01 20.56 29.44
N LEU A 216 10.10 20.77 30.17
CA LEU A 216 10.20 21.74 31.24
C LEU A 216 11.12 22.88 30.84
N SER A 217 10.65 24.12 31.02
CA SER A 217 11.50 25.30 30.93
C SER A 217 11.96 25.68 32.34
N LEU A 218 13.26 25.64 32.56
CA LEU A 218 13.89 26.10 33.79
C LEU A 218 14.29 27.57 33.57
N ILE A 219 13.36 28.48 33.84
CA ILE A 219 13.69 29.91 33.87
C ILE A 219 14.24 30.18 35.29
N HIS A 220 15.56 30.35 35.40
CA HIS A 220 16.12 31.00 36.58
C HIS A 220 15.83 32.51 36.46
N ILE A 221 14.95 33.00 37.34
CA ILE A 221 14.76 34.44 37.60
C ILE A 221 15.86 34.87 38.56
#